data_5d4340aaa2d94f59e102d254fe2ca5fb
#
_entry.id   5d4340aaa2d94f59e102d254fe2ca5fb
#
_cell.length_a   1.000
_cell.length_b   1.000
_cell.length_c   1.000
_cell.angle_alpha   90.00
_cell.angle_beta   90.00
_cell.angle_gamma   90.00
#
_symmetry.space_group_name_H-M   'P 1'
#
loop_
_entity.id
_entity.type
_entity.pdbx_description
1 polymer ?
#
loop_
_entity_poly.entity_id
_entity_poly.type
_entity_poly.pdbx_seq_one_letter_code
_entity_poly.pdbx_strand_id
1 'polypeptide(L)'
;MPALSCKASPATTPFVAGNAVKFLDVDGTTIRDLNLGATRLKSATDSRVVVDGLTVTRSSNAVDDVIPGVYIDLLSANVGTPADIRIIRNTSVIKENLQAVVKAYNDAISDFGILTGARSDDETDIYSGSLAGDSSVRRIKAQLRDMFTGNSSTPGSAITAFRDIGLDLDRTGVLSLDDKKLDAALSKHFDDVVKAFSANTNNQSEFGVANRGIAGDAVKAISDLISTRGTIMQQSESSQSRIDAYKLQLEALNMRMESLLARYNKQFGLMESLVGQTNAMRESLTSTFEGMMAMYTKK
;
A
#
# COMPACT_ATOMS: atom_id res chain seq x y z
N MET A 1 -21.46 13.40 -29.62
CA MET A 1 -21.64 11.94 -29.69
C MET A 1 -23.08 11.69 -30.14
N PRO A 2 -23.37 10.84 -31.16
CA PRO A 2 -24.75 10.53 -31.52
C PRO A 2 -25.42 9.78 -30.35
N ALA A 3 -26.68 10.09 -30.10
CA ALA A 3 -27.51 9.37 -29.17
C ALA A 3 -27.78 7.96 -29.66
N LEU A 4 -27.46 6.95 -28.86
CA LEU A 4 -27.76 5.55 -29.16
C LEU A 4 -29.27 5.31 -28.96
N SER A 5 -29.97 4.94 -29.99
CA SER A 5 -31.41 4.56 -29.93
C SER A 5 -31.51 3.07 -29.65
N CYS A 6 -32.10 2.67 -28.53
CA CYS A 6 -32.25 1.27 -28.17
C CYS A 6 -33.71 0.86 -28.07
N LYS A 7 -34.08 -0.23 -28.81
CA LYS A 7 -35.39 -0.89 -28.69
C LYS A 7 -35.17 -2.28 -28.11
N ALA A 8 -35.74 -2.56 -26.95
CA ALA A 8 -35.56 -3.83 -26.26
C ALA A 8 -36.89 -4.60 -26.13
N SER A 9 -36.83 -5.91 -26.29
CA SER A 9 -37.85 -6.86 -25.90
C SER A 9 -37.20 -7.94 -25.04
N PRO A 10 -37.58 -8.08 -23.75
CA PRO A 10 -36.94 -9.05 -22.87
C PRO A 10 -37.19 -10.48 -23.26
N ALA A 11 -36.22 -11.36 -23.06
CA ALA A 11 -36.39 -12.80 -23.15
C ALA A 11 -37.24 -13.27 -21.96
N THR A 12 -38.26 -14.07 -22.23
CA THR A 12 -38.89 -14.87 -21.19
C THR A 12 -38.01 -16.11 -21.00
N THR A 13 -37.47 -16.33 -19.80
CA THR A 13 -36.69 -17.53 -19.50
C THR A 13 -37.41 -18.79 -19.91
N PRO A 14 -36.81 -19.71 -20.68
CA PRO A 14 -37.47 -20.94 -21.08
C PRO A 14 -37.73 -21.78 -19.82
N PHE A 15 -38.98 -22.10 -19.58
CA PHE A 15 -39.31 -23.19 -18.66
C PHE A 15 -38.81 -24.48 -19.33
N VAL A 16 -37.74 -25.07 -18.80
CA VAL A 16 -37.20 -26.32 -19.35
C VAL A 16 -38.30 -27.38 -19.24
N ALA A 17 -38.76 -27.88 -20.31
CA ALA A 17 -39.82 -28.88 -20.44
C ALA A 17 -39.43 -30.28 -19.86
N GLY A 18 -38.58 -30.34 -18.89
CA GLY A 18 -38.15 -31.56 -18.17
C GLY A 18 -38.55 -31.65 -16.70
N ASN A 19 -38.96 -30.54 -16.08
CA ASN A 19 -39.42 -30.51 -14.70
C ASN A 19 -40.87 -30.08 -14.58
N ALA A 20 -41.77 -30.77 -15.29
CA ALA A 20 -43.18 -30.65 -14.98
C ALA A 20 -43.43 -31.09 -13.54
N VAL A 21 -43.99 -30.17 -12.72
CA VAL A 21 -44.44 -30.49 -11.36
C VAL A 21 -45.53 -31.56 -11.53
N LYS A 22 -45.18 -32.82 -11.24
CA LYS A 22 -46.12 -33.94 -11.26
C LYS A 22 -46.85 -33.96 -9.94
N PHE A 23 -48.14 -33.68 -9.92
CA PHE A 23 -49.00 -33.91 -8.76
C PHE A 23 -49.49 -35.35 -8.78
N LEU A 24 -49.09 -36.14 -7.75
CA LEU A 24 -49.59 -37.47 -7.48
C LEU A 24 -50.92 -37.33 -6.72
N ASP A 25 -51.94 -38.07 -7.15
CA ASP A 25 -53.17 -38.20 -6.36
C ASP A 25 -52.88 -39.01 -5.05
N VAL A 26 -53.81 -38.95 -4.10
CA VAL A 26 -53.67 -39.54 -2.74
C VAL A 26 -53.40 -41.06 -2.79
N ASP A 27 -53.71 -41.72 -3.94
CA ASP A 27 -53.44 -43.14 -4.19
C ASP A 27 -52.06 -43.41 -4.79
N GLY A 28 -51.29 -42.33 -5.10
CA GLY A 28 -49.90 -42.46 -5.61
C GLY A 28 -49.74 -42.98 -7.06
N THR A 29 -50.84 -43.15 -7.80
CA THR A 29 -50.83 -43.84 -9.11
C THR A 29 -51.37 -43.04 -10.29
N THR A 30 -52.13 -41.99 -10.04
CA THR A 30 -52.79 -41.25 -11.14
C THR A 30 -52.25 -39.82 -11.22
N ILE A 31 -51.52 -39.53 -12.30
CA ILE A 31 -51.20 -38.16 -12.64
C ILE A 31 -52.47 -37.55 -13.21
N ARG A 32 -53.19 -36.78 -12.43
CA ARG A 32 -54.25 -35.93 -12.95
C ARG A 32 -53.61 -34.80 -13.76
N ASP A 33 -53.83 -34.83 -15.04
CA ASP A 33 -53.57 -33.67 -15.89
C ASP A 33 -54.44 -32.55 -15.36
N LEU A 34 -53.82 -31.63 -14.67
CA LEU A 34 -54.45 -30.32 -14.38
C LEU A 34 -54.67 -29.72 -15.77
N ASN A 35 -55.89 -29.97 -16.30
CA ASN A 35 -56.35 -29.35 -17.52
C ASN A 35 -56.47 -27.81 -17.26
N LEU A 36 -55.32 -27.19 -17.03
CA LEU A 36 -55.12 -25.76 -17.14
C LEU A 36 -55.36 -25.45 -18.58
N GLY A 37 -56.64 -25.39 -18.94
CA GLY A 37 -57.13 -25.24 -20.27
C GLY A 37 -56.21 -24.35 -21.05
N ALA A 38 -55.95 -24.72 -22.28
CA ALA A 38 -54.99 -24.21 -23.26
C ALA A 38 -54.75 -22.68 -23.26
N THR A 39 -54.60 -22.08 -22.10
CA THR A 39 -54.01 -20.77 -21.91
C THR A 39 -52.50 -21.03 -22.07
N ARG A 40 -52.04 -20.98 -23.29
CA ARG A 40 -50.64 -21.06 -23.64
C ARG A 40 -49.86 -20.23 -22.67
N LEU A 41 -49.13 -20.89 -21.80
CA LEU A 41 -48.01 -20.28 -21.12
C LEU A 41 -47.17 -19.68 -22.25
N LYS A 42 -46.91 -18.40 -22.20
CA LYS A 42 -46.23 -17.65 -23.23
C LYS A 42 -44.94 -18.39 -23.58
N SER A 43 -44.83 -18.84 -24.84
CA SER A 43 -43.58 -19.50 -25.28
C SER A 43 -42.42 -18.58 -24.95
N ALA A 44 -41.37 -19.16 -24.45
CA ALA A 44 -40.09 -18.44 -24.26
C ALA A 44 -39.67 -17.87 -25.63
N THR A 45 -39.33 -16.63 -25.65
CA THR A 45 -38.77 -15.94 -26.83
C THR A 45 -37.45 -15.31 -26.44
N ASP A 46 -36.54 -15.31 -27.38
CA ASP A 46 -35.26 -14.62 -27.21
C ASP A 46 -35.48 -13.12 -26.99
N SER A 47 -34.59 -12.51 -26.22
CA SER A 47 -34.54 -11.05 -26.11
C SER A 47 -34.09 -10.46 -27.43
N ARG A 48 -34.71 -9.36 -27.81
CA ARG A 48 -34.35 -8.63 -29.02
C ARG A 48 -34.12 -7.17 -28.69
N VAL A 49 -32.93 -6.70 -28.96
CA VAL A 49 -32.56 -5.30 -28.80
C VAL A 49 -32.08 -4.75 -30.13
N VAL A 50 -32.45 -3.51 -30.41
CA VAL A 50 -31.96 -2.78 -31.59
C VAL A 50 -31.11 -1.64 -31.09
N VAL A 51 -29.80 -1.70 -31.35
CA VAL A 51 -28.84 -0.68 -30.96
C VAL A 51 -28.34 0.01 -32.21
N ASP A 52 -28.63 1.29 -32.36
CA ASP A 52 -28.23 2.12 -33.50
C ASP A 52 -28.60 1.48 -34.86
N GLY A 53 -29.79 0.90 -34.94
CA GLY A 53 -30.29 0.21 -36.15
C GLY A 53 -29.85 -1.25 -36.31
N LEU A 54 -28.88 -1.72 -35.52
CA LEU A 54 -28.44 -3.12 -35.51
C LEU A 54 -29.33 -3.95 -34.60
N THR A 55 -29.99 -4.97 -35.16
CA THR A 55 -30.81 -5.91 -34.38
C THR A 55 -29.94 -7.02 -33.82
N VAL A 56 -29.94 -7.16 -32.48
CA VAL A 56 -29.25 -8.22 -31.75
C VAL A 56 -30.27 -9.08 -31.03
N THR A 57 -30.15 -10.41 -31.16
CA THR A 57 -31.02 -11.39 -30.50
C THR A 57 -30.18 -12.24 -29.56
N ARG A 58 -30.64 -12.40 -28.29
CA ARG A 58 -29.97 -13.19 -27.27
C ARG A 58 -30.98 -14.06 -26.51
N SER A 59 -30.53 -15.21 -26.03
CA SER A 59 -31.34 -16.11 -25.22
C SER A 59 -31.51 -15.66 -23.77
N SER A 60 -30.79 -14.60 -23.36
CA SER A 60 -30.88 -13.98 -22.03
C SER A 60 -31.22 -12.49 -22.15
N ASN A 61 -31.64 -11.87 -21.03
CA ASN A 61 -31.83 -10.42 -20.94
C ASN A 61 -30.53 -9.65 -20.74
N ALA A 62 -29.44 -10.34 -20.41
CA ALA A 62 -28.12 -9.76 -20.23
C ALA A 62 -27.40 -9.75 -21.59
N VAL A 63 -26.95 -8.58 -22.02
CA VAL A 63 -26.27 -8.34 -23.31
C VAL A 63 -24.97 -7.58 -23.00
N ASP A 64 -23.85 -8.24 -23.20
CA ASP A 64 -22.51 -7.73 -22.84
C ASP A 64 -21.52 -7.62 -24.02
N ASP A 65 -21.96 -8.07 -25.19
CA ASP A 65 -21.13 -8.22 -26.38
C ASP A 65 -21.45 -7.26 -27.53
N VAL A 66 -22.40 -6.36 -27.35
CA VAL A 66 -22.82 -5.42 -28.42
C VAL A 66 -22.01 -4.13 -28.42
N ILE A 67 -21.67 -3.63 -27.24
CA ILE A 67 -20.86 -2.43 -27.07
C ILE A 67 -19.70 -2.79 -26.16
N PRO A 68 -18.44 -2.71 -26.62
CA PRO A 68 -17.30 -3.05 -25.80
C PRO A 68 -17.29 -2.29 -24.47
N GLY A 69 -17.23 -3.01 -23.34
CA GLY A 69 -17.20 -2.44 -21.99
C GLY A 69 -18.56 -1.97 -21.45
N VAL A 70 -19.66 -2.30 -22.11
CA VAL A 70 -21.02 -1.97 -21.65
C VAL A 70 -21.82 -3.25 -21.40
N TYR A 71 -22.37 -3.37 -20.21
CA TYR A 71 -23.31 -4.41 -19.82
C TYR A 71 -24.74 -3.83 -19.86
N ILE A 72 -25.64 -4.43 -20.64
CA ILE A 72 -27.03 -4.01 -20.76
C ILE A 72 -27.91 -5.10 -20.18
N ASP A 73 -28.70 -4.77 -19.16
CA ASP A 73 -29.73 -5.64 -18.61
C ASP A 73 -31.13 -5.16 -19.06
N LEU A 74 -31.82 -6.03 -19.79
CA LEU A 74 -33.13 -5.72 -20.37
C LEU A 74 -34.26 -6.02 -19.37
N LEU A 75 -34.74 -5.02 -18.67
CA LEU A 75 -35.75 -5.16 -17.61
C LEU A 75 -37.18 -5.23 -18.15
N SER A 76 -37.48 -4.53 -19.26
CA SER A 76 -38.78 -4.48 -19.84
C SER A 76 -38.73 -4.20 -21.33
N ALA A 77 -39.78 -4.66 -22.07
CA ALA A 77 -39.93 -4.35 -23.49
C ALA A 77 -40.57 -2.97 -23.64
N ASN A 78 -39.99 -2.14 -24.53
CA ASN A 78 -40.54 -0.86 -24.93
C ASN A 78 -40.79 -0.83 -26.45
N VAL A 79 -41.81 -1.57 -26.87
CA VAL A 79 -42.12 -1.72 -28.29
C VAL A 79 -42.71 -0.43 -28.86
N GLY A 80 -42.03 0.17 -29.82
CA GLY A 80 -42.52 1.38 -30.51
C GLY A 80 -42.00 2.72 -29.96
N THR A 81 -41.42 2.73 -28.76
CA THR A 81 -40.80 3.93 -28.19
C THR A 81 -39.32 3.65 -27.94
N PRO A 82 -38.38 4.19 -28.73
CA PRO A 82 -36.95 4.01 -28.47
C PRO A 82 -36.60 4.67 -27.15
N ALA A 83 -35.71 4.01 -26.36
CA ALA A 83 -35.07 4.61 -25.21
C ALA A 83 -33.73 5.18 -25.65
N ASP A 84 -33.47 6.43 -25.31
CA ASP A 84 -32.16 7.04 -25.52
C ASP A 84 -31.24 6.64 -24.39
N ILE A 85 -30.20 5.87 -24.66
CA ILE A 85 -29.17 5.50 -23.71
C ILE A 85 -28.00 6.42 -23.93
N ARG A 86 -27.67 7.18 -22.88
CA ARG A 86 -26.45 7.98 -22.85
C ARG A 86 -25.39 7.24 -22.02
N ILE A 87 -24.31 6.87 -22.66
CA ILE A 87 -23.13 6.34 -21.98
C ILE A 87 -22.35 7.52 -21.43
N ILE A 88 -22.31 7.63 -20.11
CA ILE A 88 -21.51 8.63 -19.41
C ILE A 88 -20.31 7.91 -18.81
N ARG A 89 -19.11 8.44 -19.07
CA ARG A 89 -17.90 7.94 -18.39
C ARG A 89 -18.03 8.20 -16.90
N ASN A 90 -17.86 7.15 -16.10
CA ASN A 90 -17.83 7.32 -14.64
C ASN A 90 -16.45 7.83 -14.24
N THR A 91 -16.35 9.14 -14.01
CA THR A 91 -15.10 9.80 -13.60
C THR A 91 -14.92 9.82 -12.08
N SER A 92 -15.95 9.43 -11.29
CA SER A 92 -15.86 9.43 -9.82
C SER A 92 -14.81 8.47 -9.32
N VAL A 93 -14.71 7.26 -9.90
CA VAL A 93 -13.68 6.27 -9.53
C VAL A 93 -12.26 6.80 -9.79
N ILE A 94 -12.07 7.54 -10.89
CA ILE A 94 -10.77 8.16 -11.19
C ILE A 94 -10.41 9.18 -10.11
N LYS A 95 -11.38 10.03 -9.75
CA LYS A 95 -11.20 11.04 -8.71
C LYS A 95 -10.89 10.41 -7.35
N GLU A 96 -11.66 9.41 -6.93
CA GLU A 96 -11.43 8.68 -5.67
C GLU A 96 -10.04 8.04 -5.63
N ASN A 97 -9.63 7.40 -6.71
CA ASN A 97 -8.29 6.80 -6.81
C ASN A 97 -7.18 7.87 -6.73
N LEU A 98 -7.34 9.01 -7.39
CA LEU A 98 -6.37 10.10 -7.30
C LEU A 98 -6.33 10.73 -5.91
N GLN A 99 -7.47 10.88 -5.23
CA GLN A 99 -7.52 11.34 -3.84
C GLN A 99 -6.83 10.35 -2.90
N ALA A 100 -6.99 9.04 -3.13
CA ALA A 100 -6.27 8.02 -2.37
C ALA A 100 -4.76 8.11 -2.57
N VAL A 101 -4.29 8.37 -3.80
CA VAL A 101 -2.87 8.61 -4.10
C VAL A 101 -2.36 9.85 -3.38
N VAL A 102 -3.11 10.96 -3.43
CA VAL A 102 -2.77 12.21 -2.71
C VAL A 102 -2.62 11.95 -1.22
N LYS A 103 -3.59 11.25 -0.63
CA LYS A 103 -3.55 10.90 0.79
C LYS A 103 -2.32 10.04 1.12
N ALA A 104 -2.09 8.97 0.39
CA ALA A 104 -0.96 8.06 0.63
C ALA A 104 0.40 8.77 0.50
N TYR A 105 0.55 9.67 -0.48
CA TYR A 105 1.74 10.49 -0.63
C TYR A 105 1.94 11.42 0.57
N ASN A 106 0.91 12.14 0.98
CA ASN A 106 0.99 13.08 2.10
C ASN A 106 1.26 12.37 3.43
N ASP A 107 0.64 11.20 3.65
CA ASP A 107 0.91 10.37 4.81
C ASP A 107 2.40 9.95 4.83
N ALA A 108 2.94 9.46 3.72
CA ALA A 108 4.35 9.09 3.61
C ALA A 108 5.30 10.28 3.86
N ILE A 109 5.00 11.47 3.32
CA ILE A 109 5.81 12.68 3.57
C ILE A 109 5.76 13.10 5.04
N SER A 110 4.59 12.97 5.68
CA SER A 110 4.41 13.22 7.11
C SER A 110 5.24 12.25 7.95
N ASP A 111 5.17 10.95 7.66
CA ASP A 111 5.95 9.92 8.34
C ASP A 111 7.45 10.16 8.19
N PHE A 112 7.91 10.49 6.99
CA PHE A 112 9.30 10.92 6.79
C PHE A 112 9.64 12.21 7.55
N GLY A 113 8.67 13.11 7.74
CA GLY A 113 8.83 14.30 8.58
C GLY A 113 9.09 13.94 10.04
N ILE A 114 8.32 13.03 10.59
CA ILE A 114 8.50 12.51 11.96
C ILE A 114 9.86 11.83 12.11
N LEU A 115 10.19 10.90 11.21
CA LEU A 115 11.43 10.13 11.25
C LEU A 115 12.70 11.00 11.13
N THR A 116 12.63 12.10 10.38
CA THR A 116 13.79 12.99 10.13
C THR A 116 13.78 14.27 10.95
N GLY A 117 12.72 14.52 11.70
CA GLY A 117 12.51 15.70 12.53
C GLY A 117 13.41 15.75 13.78
N ALA A 118 13.03 16.57 14.74
CA ALA A 118 13.66 16.57 16.03
C ALA A 118 13.30 15.29 16.80
N ARG A 119 14.24 14.82 17.65
CA ARG A 119 13.95 13.70 18.55
C ARG A 119 12.91 14.15 19.57
N SER A 120 11.93 13.29 19.82
CA SER A 120 10.95 13.52 20.89
C SER A 120 11.60 13.43 22.27
N ASP A 121 11.13 14.24 23.21
CA ASP A 121 11.48 14.12 24.63
C ASP A 121 10.69 13.00 25.34
N ASP A 122 9.69 12.42 24.66
CA ASP A 122 8.93 11.26 25.13
C ASP A 122 9.73 9.98 24.88
N GLU A 123 10.16 9.31 25.97
CA GLU A 123 10.94 8.07 25.92
C GLU A 123 10.19 6.91 25.22
N THR A 124 8.87 6.98 25.12
CA THR A 124 8.05 5.99 24.40
C THR A 124 8.03 6.20 22.90
N ASP A 125 8.36 7.41 22.42
CA ASP A 125 8.46 7.73 20.99
C ASP A 125 9.87 7.42 20.47
N ILE A 126 10.05 6.18 20.05
CA ILE A 126 11.32 5.70 19.48
C ILE A 126 11.53 6.09 18.02
N TYR A 127 10.50 6.62 17.34
CA TYR A 127 10.51 6.90 15.90
C TYR A 127 10.95 8.32 15.58
N SER A 128 10.50 9.32 16.36
CA SER A 128 10.83 10.72 16.09
C SER A 128 12.33 10.96 16.07
N GLY A 129 12.80 11.52 14.96
CA GLY A 129 14.21 11.82 14.75
C GLY A 129 15.14 10.61 14.60
N SER A 130 14.59 9.38 14.52
CA SER A 130 15.41 8.15 14.40
C SER A 130 16.26 8.11 13.14
N LEU A 131 15.83 8.79 12.06
CA LEU A 131 16.52 8.93 10.79
C LEU A 131 16.99 10.38 10.54
N ALA A 132 17.18 11.17 11.60
CA ALA A 132 17.68 12.54 11.48
C ALA A 132 19.05 12.55 10.77
N GLY A 133 19.15 13.33 9.70
CA GLY A 133 20.38 13.41 8.90
C GLY A 133 20.61 12.27 7.90
N ASP A 134 19.75 11.26 7.84
CA ASP A 134 19.89 10.15 6.88
C ASP A 134 19.71 10.65 5.45
N SER A 135 20.76 10.42 4.62
CA SER A 135 20.77 10.84 3.22
C SER A 135 19.85 9.99 2.33
N SER A 136 19.56 8.75 2.74
CA SER A 136 18.70 7.82 1.99
C SER A 136 17.26 8.33 2.02
N VAL A 137 16.78 8.80 3.18
CA VAL A 137 15.42 9.37 3.30
C VAL A 137 15.28 10.62 2.44
N ARG A 138 16.31 11.50 2.42
CA ARG A 138 16.28 12.67 1.53
C ARG A 138 16.19 12.28 0.06
N ARG A 139 16.89 11.22 -0.34
CA ARG A 139 16.84 10.70 -1.72
C ARG A 139 15.47 10.13 -2.04
N ILE A 140 14.88 9.35 -1.14
CA ILE A 140 13.53 8.79 -1.32
C ILE A 140 12.50 9.93 -1.45
N LYS A 141 12.55 10.93 -0.56
CA LYS A 141 11.68 12.11 -0.65
C LYS A 141 11.83 12.84 -1.98
N ALA A 142 13.06 13.01 -2.48
CA ALA A 142 13.30 13.63 -3.76
C ALA A 142 12.70 12.80 -4.91
N GLN A 143 12.91 11.49 -4.93
CA GLN A 143 12.33 10.61 -5.94
C GLN A 143 10.80 10.62 -5.93
N LEU A 144 10.16 10.57 -4.75
CA LEU A 144 8.71 10.70 -4.62
C LEU A 144 8.21 12.05 -5.17
N ARG A 145 8.91 13.13 -4.88
CA ARG A 145 8.59 14.46 -5.41
C ARG A 145 8.71 14.48 -6.94
N ASP A 146 9.79 13.94 -7.48
CA ASP A 146 10.06 13.96 -8.92
C ASP A 146 8.98 13.20 -9.72
N MET A 147 8.39 12.13 -9.14
CA MET A 147 7.26 11.41 -9.76
C MET A 147 6.07 12.34 -10.04
N PHE A 148 5.77 13.28 -9.13
CA PHE A 148 4.61 14.18 -9.26
C PHE A 148 4.93 15.48 -9.99
N THR A 149 6.19 15.89 -10.06
CA THR A 149 6.61 17.12 -10.75
C THR A 149 7.09 16.87 -12.18
N GLY A 150 7.46 15.61 -12.50
CA GLY A 150 7.94 15.22 -13.81
C GLY A 150 6.87 15.24 -14.90
N ASN A 151 7.32 15.23 -16.15
CA ASN A 151 6.44 15.03 -17.29
C ASN A 151 6.24 13.54 -17.56
N SER A 152 5.11 13.21 -18.18
CA SER A 152 4.82 11.84 -18.65
C SER A 152 5.85 11.38 -19.67
N SER A 153 6.21 10.11 -19.62
CA SER A 153 6.99 9.46 -20.68
C SER A 153 6.18 9.30 -22.00
N THR A 154 4.85 9.44 -21.91
CA THR A 154 3.93 9.43 -23.06
C THR A 154 3.00 10.63 -23.04
N PRO A 155 3.51 11.86 -23.25
CA PRO A 155 2.67 13.05 -23.13
C PRO A 155 1.55 13.04 -24.18
N GLY A 156 0.37 13.51 -23.77
CA GLY A 156 -0.70 13.89 -24.69
C GLY A 156 -0.42 15.26 -25.34
N SER A 157 -1.34 15.74 -26.14
CA SER A 157 -1.23 17.08 -26.74
C SER A 157 -1.53 18.18 -25.74
N ALA A 158 -2.52 17.98 -24.86
CA ALA A 158 -2.96 18.96 -23.84
C ALA A 158 -2.55 18.55 -22.43
N ILE A 159 -2.32 17.27 -22.16
CA ILE A 159 -1.98 16.73 -20.84
C ILE A 159 -0.59 16.10 -20.93
N THR A 160 0.36 16.70 -20.25
CA THR A 160 1.78 16.28 -20.26
C THR A 160 2.30 15.85 -18.90
N ALA A 161 1.68 16.32 -17.81
CA ALA A 161 2.11 16.08 -16.45
C ALA A 161 0.92 16.04 -15.49
N PHE A 162 1.15 15.61 -14.26
CA PHE A 162 0.14 15.60 -13.20
C PHE A 162 -0.47 16.99 -12.93
N ARG A 163 0.31 18.05 -13.02
CA ARG A 163 -0.18 19.43 -12.83
C ARG A 163 -1.28 19.84 -13.81
N ASP A 164 -1.28 19.26 -15.02
CA ASP A 164 -2.25 19.59 -16.07
C ASP A 164 -3.65 19.02 -15.75
N ILE A 165 -3.72 18.01 -14.88
CA ILE A 165 -4.98 17.46 -14.37
C ILE A 165 -5.33 17.99 -12.97
N GLY A 166 -4.55 18.94 -12.43
CA GLY A 166 -4.83 19.55 -11.13
C GLY A 166 -4.16 18.91 -9.94
N LEU A 167 -3.21 17.98 -10.13
CA LEU A 167 -2.33 17.50 -9.06
C LEU A 167 -1.16 18.45 -8.92
N ASP A 168 -1.19 19.27 -7.89
CA ASP A 168 -0.18 20.29 -7.63
C ASP A 168 0.58 19.98 -6.32
N LEU A 169 1.89 20.13 -6.35
CA LEU A 169 2.77 19.99 -5.20
C LEU A 169 3.18 21.37 -4.70
N ASP A 170 2.90 21.68 -3.46
CA ASP A 170 3.26 22.95 -2.87
C ASP A 170 4.76 23.02 -2.49
N ARG A 171 5.18 24.21 -1.99
CA ARG A 171 6.58 24.44 -1.59
C ARG A 171 6.99 23.62 -0.37
N THR A 172 6.03 23.20 0.44
CA THR A 172 6.26 22.38 1.64
C THR A 172 6.32 20.89 1.31
N GLY A 173 5.97 20.52 0.08
CA GLY A 173 5.96 19.14 -0.40
C GLY A 173 4.64 18.44 -0.18
N VAL A 174 3.56 19.18 0.11
CA VAL A 174 2.21 18.63 0.24
C VAL A 174 1.56 18.57 -1.14
N LEU A 175 1.03 17.40 -1.49
CA LEU A 175 0.31 17.17 -2.73
C LEU A 175 -1.18 17.52 -2.53
N SER A 176 -1.77 18.18 -3.49
CA SER A 176 -3.19 18.53 -3.51
C SER A 176 -3.82 18.24 -4.86
N LEU A 177 -5.13 18.00 -4.89
CA LEU A 177 -5.92 17.78 -6.10
C LEU A 177 -6.95 18.89 -6.26
N ASP A 178 -6.88 19.61 -7.39
CA ASP A 178 -7.90 20.56 -7.81
C ASP A 178 -8.98 19.82 -8.61
N ASP A 179 -10.11 19.58 -7.97
CA ASP A 179 -11.26 18.89 -8.56
C ASP A 179 -11.76 19.55 -9.85
N LYS A 180 -11.75 20.88 -9.91
CA LYS A 180 -12.24 21.60 -11.09
C LYS A 180 -11.33 21.42 -12.31
N LYS A 181 -10.01 21.44 -12.09
CA LYS A 181 -9.04 21.16 -13.15
C LYS A 181 -9.15 19.72 -13.61
N LEU A 182 -9.31 18.76 -12.66
CA LEU A 182 -9.50 17.35 -12.99
C LEU A 182 -10.75 17.13 -13.83
N ASP A 183 -11.90 17.66 -13.41
CA ASP A 183 -13.16 17.54 -14.14
C ASP A 183 -13.06 18.16 -15.54
N ALA A 184 -12.38 19.28 -15.68
CA ALA A 184 -12.14 19.93 -16.98
C ALA A 184 -11.24 19.07 -17.87
N ALA A 185 -10.17 18.48 -17.35
CA ALA A 185 -9.26 17.61 -18.09
C ALA A 185 -10.00 16.34 -18.55
N LEU A 186 -10.74 15.68 -17.65
CA LEU A 186 -11.49 14.47 -17.95
C LEU A 186 -12.64 14.69 -18.94
N SER A 187 -13.26 15.86 -18.94
CA SER A 187 -14.36 16.18 -19.86
C SER A 187 -13.88 16.58 -21.26
N LYS A 188 -12.78 17.32 -21.36
CA LYS A 188 -12.31 17.91 -22.61
C LYS A 188 -11.19 17.14 -23.28
N HIS A 189 -10.31 16.48 -22.49
CA HIS A 189 -9.06 15.88 -22.95
C HIS A 189 -8.86 14.45 -22.44
N PHE A 190 -9.95 13.69 -22.35
CA PHE A 190 -9.90 12.34 -21.76
C PHE A 190 -8.86 11.43 -22.40
N ASP A 191 -8.78 11.42 -23.72
CA ASP A 191 -7.86 10.55 -24.47
C ASP A 191 -6.39 10.97 -24.22
N ASP A 192 -6.12 12.27 -24.07
CA ASP A 192 -4.80 12.77 -23.67
C ASP A 192 -4.47 12.38 -22.22
N VAL A 193 -5.46 12.41 -21.30
CA VAL A 193 -5.29 11.91 -19.94
C VAL A 193 -4.92 10.43 -19.95
N VAL A 194 -5.69 9.58 -20.66
CA VAL A 194 -5.41 8.15 -20.75
C VAL A 194 -4.02 7.89 -21.32
N LYS A 195 -3.66 8.60 -22.40
CA LYS A 195 -2.34 8.49 -23.02
C LYS A 195 -1.21 8.91 -22.05
N ALA A 196 -1.37 10.04 -21.37
CA ALA A 196 -0.37 10.54 -20.45
C ALA A 196 -0.20 9.63 -19.22
N PHE A 197 -1.28 8.97 -18.75
CA PHE A 197 -1.25 8.11 -17.57
C PHE A 197 -0.79 6.69 -17.86
N SER A 198 -1.28 6.04 -18.92
CA SER A 198 -1.10 4.61 -19.17
C SER A 198 -0.50 4.28 -20.53
N ALA A 199 -0.07 5.27 -21.30
CA ALA A 199 0.42 5.08 -22.68
C ALA A 199 -0.60 4.38 -23.59
N ASN A 200 -1.91 4.46 -23.29
CA ASN A 200 -3.00 3.71 -23.91
C ASN A 200 -2.81 2.18 -23.84
N THR A 201 -2.09 1.67 -22.86
CA THR A 201 -1.82 0.24 -22.70
C THR A 201 -2.27 -0.24 -21.32
N ASN A 202 -2.77 -1.49 -21.29
CA ASN A 202 -3.10 -2.20 -20.06
C ASN A 202 -2.02 -3.25 -19.75
N ASN A 203 -1.89 -3.65 -18.47
CA ASN A 203 -1.03 -4.75 -18.03
C ASN A 203 0.44 -4.62 -18.49
N GLN A 204 1.02 -3.46 -18.30
CA GLN A 204 2.43 -3.22 -18.63
C GLN A 204 3.36 -4.07 -17.77
N SER A 205 4.31 -4.75 -18.42
CA SER A 205 5.31 -5.54 -17.70
C SER A 205 6.28 -4.64 -16.93
N GLU A 206 6.58 -4.96 -15.67
CA GLU A 206 7.59 -4.27 -14.86
C GLU A 206 8.98 -4.29 -15.51
N PHE A 207 9.28 -5.35 -16.27
CA PHE A 207 10.58 -5.55 -16.94
C PHE A 207 10.65 -4.91 -18.32
N GLY A 208 9.53 -4.39 -18.84
CA GLY A 208 9.50 -3.72 -20.13
C GLY A 208 10.27 -2.40 -20.11
N VAL A 209 10.87 -2.05 -21.25
CA VAL A 209 11.59 -0.78 -21.47
C VAL A 209 10.74 0.27 -22.19
N ALA A 210 9.50 -0.07 -22.57
CA ALA A 210 8.59 0.85 -23.23
C ALA A 210 8.12 1.96 -22.28
N ASN A 211 7.83 3.12 -22.84
CA ASN A 211 7.22 4.23 -22.11
C ASN A 211 5.87 3.82 -21.53
N ARG A 212 5.61 4.16 -20.28
CA ARG A 212 4.47 3.63 -19.51
C ARG A 212 3.42 4.67 -19.15
N GLY A 213 3.70 5.91 -19.38
CA GLY A 213 2.92 7.01 -18.87
C GLY A 213 3.19 7.25 -17.37
N ILE A 214 2.63 8.32 -16.82
CA ILE A 214 2.92 8.79 -15.47
C ILE A 214 2.65 7.69 -14.42
N ALA A 215 1.49 7.02 -14.51
CA ALA A 215 1.12 5.99 -13.53
C ALA A 215 2.07 4.77 -13.60
N GLY A 216 2.39 4.32 -14.80
CA GLY A 216 3.31 3.20 -14.98
C GLY A 216 4.74 3.54 -14.57
N ASP A 217 5.21 4.75 -14.85
CA ASP A 217 6.52 5.25 -14.43
C ASP A 217 6.59 5.36 -12.90
N ALA A 218 5.52 5.85 -12.24
CA ALA A 218 5.43 5.93 -10.79
C ALA A 218 5.43 4.53 -10.13
N VAL A 219 4.64 3.60 -10.65
CA VAL A 219 4.62 2.20 -10.16
C VAL A 219 6.02 1.59 -10.27
N LYS A 220 6.69 1.76 -11.41
CA LYS A 220 8.07 1.27 -11.58
C LYS A 220 9.03 1.89 -10.58
N ALA A 221 8.99 3.19 -10.40
CA ALA A 221 9.89 3.89 -9.49
C ALA A 221 9.66 3.46 -8.02
N ILE A 222 8.40 3.26 -7.61
CA ILE A 222 8.06 2.73 -6.28
C ILE A 222 8.56 1.28 -6.16
N SER A 223 8.30 0.43 -7.16
CA SER A 223 8.77 -0.95 -7.17
C SER A 223 10.30 -1.03 -7.06
N ASP A 224 11.03 -0.19 -7.79
CA ASP A 224 12.49 -0.10 -7.71
C ASP A 224 12.97 0.33 -6.31
N LEU A 225 12.23 1.21 -5.60
CA LEU A 225 12.56 1.64 -4.23
C LEU A 225 12.39 0.51 -3.20
N ILE A 226 11.29 -0.29 -3.32
CA ILE A 226 10.94 -1.33 -2.34
C ILE A 226 11.46 -2.71 -2.70
N SER A 227 12.02 -2.89 -3.89
CA SER A 227 12.58 -4.17 -4.34
C SER A 227 13.71 -4.65 -3.41
N THR A 228 14.04 -5.93 -3.48
CA THR A 228 15.14 -6.53 -2.70
C THR A 228 16.51 -5.89 -2.94
N ARG A 229 16.67 -5.21 -4.08
CA ARG A 229 17.86 -4.42 -4.42
C ARG A 229 17.62 -2.92 -4.33
N GLY A 230 16.43 -2.52 -3.85
CA GLY A 230 16.02 -1.13 -3.74
C GLY A 230 16.70 -0.39 -2.60
N THR A 231 16.64 0.93 -2.66
CA THR A 231 17.31 1.81 -1.69
C THR A 231 16.86 1.54 -0.25
N ILE A 232 15.58 1.23 -0.02
CA ILE A 232 15.02 0.97 1.31
C ILE A 232 15.62 -0.33 1.88
N MET A 233 15.68 -1.40 1.07
CA MET A 233 16.21 -2.67 1.52
C MET A 233 17.71 -2.61 1.80
N GLN A 234 18.48 -1.98 0.90
CA GLN A 234 19.93 -1.76 1.12
C GLN A 234 20.20 -0.94 2.39
N GLN A 235 19.38 0.06 2.68
CA GLN A 235 19.50 0.84 3.91
C GLN A 235 19.18 0.00 5.15
N SER A 236 18.14 -0.85 5.08
CA SER A 236 17.78 -1.77 6.16
C SER A 236 18.91 -2.77 6.45
N GLU A 237 19.49 -3.39 5.41
CA GLU A 237 20.62 -4.32 5.53
C GLU A 237 21.88 -3.64 6.10
N SER A 238 22.18 -2.43 5.62
CA SER A 238 23.29 -1.63 6.14
C SER A 238 23.10 -1.30 7.63
N SER A 239 21.87 -0.92 8.02
CA SER A 239 21.54 -0.62 9.40
C SER A 239 21.64 -1.86 10.29
N GLN A 240 21.15 -3.02 9.81
CA GLN A 240 21.29 -4.28 10.53
C GLN A 240 22.75 -4.67 10.73
N SER A 241 23.57 -4.55 9.70
CA SER A 241 25.03 -4.83 9.80
C SER A 241 25.71 -3.92 10.83
N ARG A 242 25.31 -2.65 10.92
CA ARG A 242 25.83 -1.72 11.93
C ARG A 242 25.38 -2.10 13.35
N ILE A 243 24.14 -2.53 13.51
CA ILE A 243 23.63 -3.02 14.80
C ILE A 243 24.43 -4.24 15.25
N ASP A 244 24.70 -5.18 14.37
CA ASP A 244 25.47 -6.38 14.71
C ASP A 244 26.93 -6.06 15.03
N ALA A 245 27.53 -5.11 14.32
CA ALA A 245 28.86 -4.61 14.67
C ALA A 245 28.90 -3.94 16.05
N TYR A 246 27.90 -3.13 16.39
CA TYR A 246 27.81 -2.50 17.72
C TYR A 246 27.59 -3.51 18.83
N LYS A 247 26.81 -4.59 18.61
CA LYS A 247 26.65 -5.68 19.58
C LYS A 247 27.99 -6.34 19.89
N LEU A 248 28.79 -6.67 18.86
CA LEU A 248 30.11 -7.24 19.05
C LEU A 248 31.06 -6.29 19.81
N GLN A 249 31.00 -4.99 19.51
CA GLN A 249 31.78 -4.00 20.25
C GLN A 249 31.38 -3.91 21.72
N LEU A 250 30.08 -4.00 22.01
CA LEU A 250 29.54 -3.97 23.35
C LEU A 250 29.96 -5.21 24.14
N GLU A 251 29.94 -6.40 23.55
CA GLU A 251 30.45 -7.63 24.15
C GLU A 251 31.94 -7.53 24.43
N ALA A 252 32.75 -7.03 23.51
CA ALA A 252 34.16 -6.81 23.71
C ALA A 252 34.44 -5.80 24.83
N LEU A 253 33.65 -4.73 24.95
CA LEU A 253 33.73 -3.76 26.02
C LEU A 253 33.40 -4.39 27.36
N ASN A 254 32.32 -5.19 27.44
CA ASN A 254 31.93 -5.90 28.66
C ASN A 254 33.04 -6.85 29.15
N MET A 255 33.62 -7.67 28.26
CA MET A 255 34.76 -8.55 28.58
C MET A 255 35.95 -7.75 29.09
N ARG A 256 36.25 -6.59 28.50
CA ARG A 256 37.31 -5.70 28.95
C ARG A 256 37.03 -5.12 30.36
N MET A 257 35.76 -4.72 30.59
CA MET A 257 35.34 -4.23 31.90
C MET A 257 35.44 -5.31 32.98
N GLU A 258 35.01 -6.53 32.69
CA GLU A 258 35.15 -7.68 33.62
C GLU A 258 36.61 -7.98 33.94
N SER A 259 37.46 -7.99 32.91
CA SER A 259 38.92 -8.16 33.08
C SER A 259 39.55 -7.06 33.92
N LEU A 260 39.14 -5.80 33.73
CA LEU A 260 39.57 -4.67 34.58
C LEU A 260 39.12 -4.82 36.01
N LEU A 261 37.85 -5.19 36.21
CA LEU A 261 37.30 -5.40 37.57
C LEU A 261 38.04 -6.52 38.30
N ALA A 262 38.27 -7.66 37.61
CA ALA A 262 39.06 -8.74 38.19
C ALA A 262 40.48 -8.31 38.55
N ARG A 263 41.13 -7.51 37.73
CA ARG A 263 42.47 -6.96 38.02
C ARG A 263 42.44 -6.02 39.20
N TYR A 264 41.47 -5.11 39.29
CA TYR A 264 41.34 -4.21 40.45
C TYR A 264 41.04 -4.97 41.74
N ASN A 265 40.11 -5.95 41.69
CA ASN A 265 39.83 -6.78 42.88
C ASN A 265 41.07 -7.51 43.37
N LYS A 266 41.90 -8.05 42.46
CA LYS A 266 43.19 -8.67 42.81
C LYS A 266 44.15 -7.64 43.45
N GLN A 267 44.26 -6.43 42.88
CA GLN A 267 45.12 -5.37 43.43
C GLN A 267 44.65 -4.93 44.80
N PHE A 268 43.34 -4.76 45.01
CA PHE A 268 42.79 -4.42 46.34
C PHE A 268 43.01 -5.54 47.32
N GLY A 269 42.82 -6.81 46.98
CA GLY A 269 43.11 -7.94 47.86
C GLY A 269 44.59 -8.03 48.26
N LEU A 270 45.50 -7.76 47.31
CA LEU A 270 46.93 -7.68 47.64
C LEU A 270 47.25 -6.51 48.56
N MET A 271 46.64 -5.35 48.35
CA MET A 271 46.84 -4.18 49.20
C MET A 271 46.27 -4.41 50.60
N GLU A 272 45.11 -5.01 50.73
CA GLU A 272 44.48 -5.39 51.99
C GLU A 272 45.37 -6.40 52.78
N SER A 273 45.90 -7.41 52.05
CA SER A 273 46.87 -8.35 52.64
C SER A 273 48.16 -7.66 53.15
N LEU A 274 48.69 -6.71 52.38
CA LEU A 274 49.88 -5.94 52.79
C LEU A 274 49.58 -5.06 53.98
N VAL A 275 48.46 -4.39 54.07
CA VAL A 275 48.00 -3.60 55.21
C VAL A 275 47.84 -4.50 56.42
N GLY A 276 47.23 -5.69 56.26
CA GLY A 276 47.09 -6.68 57.31
C GLY A 276 48.45 -7.14 57.85
N GLN A 277 49.44 -7.46 57.01
CA GLN A 277 50.80 -7.82 57.38
C GLN A 277 51.50 -6.68 58.09
N THR A 278 51.37 -5.45 57.64
CA THR A 278 51.97 -4.27 58.24
C THR A 278 51.40 -4.01 59.65
N ASN A 279 50.09 -4.17 59.80
CA ASN A 279 49.45 -4.05 61.14
C ASN A 279 49.90 -5.14 62.10
N ALA A 280 49.99 -6.41 61.64
CA ALA A 280 50.49 -7.52 62.44
C ALA A 280 51.98 -7.28 62.90
N MET A 281 52.80 -6.76 61.97
CA MET A 281 54.21 -6.40 62.31
C MET A 281 54.26 -5.26 63.34
N ARG A 282 53.39 -4.26 63.18
CA ARG A 282 53.30 -3.17 64.17
C ARG A 282 52.88 -3.67 65.53
N GLU A 283 51.91 -4.56 65.66
CA GLU A 283 51.47 -5.19 66.91
C GLU A 283 52.59 -6.03 67.55
N SER A 284 53.30 -6.82 66.70
CA SER A 284 54.46 -7.60 67.17
C SER A 284 55.58 -6.70 67.74
N LEU A 285 55.87 -5.61 67.02
CA LEU A 285 56.89 -4.62 67.56
C LEU A 285 56.41 -3.96 68.81
N THR A 286 55.15 -3.56 68.93
CA THR A 286 54.58 -2.97 70.16
C THR A 286 54.68 -3.94 71.31
N SER A 287 54.28 -5.20 71.11
CA SER A 287 54.42 -6.25 72.16
C SER A 287 55.86 -6.49 72.56
N THR A 288 56.80 -6.46 71.62
CA THR A 288 58.22 -6.61 71.88
C THR A 288 58.77 -5.43 72.72
N PHE A 289 58.36 -4.21 72.36
CA PHE A 289 58.75 -3.01 73.15
C PHE A 289 58.13 -3.03 74.54
N GLU A 290 56.87 -3.42 74.70
CA GLU A 290 56.22 -3.57 76.00
C GLU A 290 56.93 -4.62 76.89
N GLY A 291 57.30 -5.76 76.26
CA GLY A 291 58.09 -6.78 76.97
C GLY A 291 59.48 -6.30 77.44
N MET A 292 60.17 -5.53 76.55
CA MET A 292 61.43 -4.91 76.93
C MET A 292 61.25 -3.87 78.05
N MET A 293 60.25 -3.01 77.97
CA MET A 293 59.94 -2.03 79.02
C MET A 293 59.61 -2.71 80.35
N ALA A 294 58.84 -3.81 80.33
CA ALA A 294 58.54 -4.58 81.52
C ALA A 294 59.80 -5.19 82.20
N MET A 295 60.82 -5.53 81.41
CA MET A 295 62.09 -5.99 81.93
C MET A 295 62.90 -4.84 82.57
N TYR A 296 62.79 -3.63 82.04
CA TYR A 296 63.52 -2.46 82.64
C TYR A 296 62.83 -1.88 83.86
N THR A 297 61.51 -2.05 84.03
CA THR A 297 60.76 -1.54 85.15
C THR A 297 60.74 -2.49 86.36
N LYS A 298 61.31 -3.69 86.27
CA LYS A 298 61.43 -4.69 87.34
C LYS A 298 62.79 -4.69 88.03
N LYS A 299 63.47 -3.53 88.17
CA LYS A 299 64.62 -3.33 89.02
C LYS A 299 64.28 -2.42 90.16
#